data_32920f30d3d86e48bf550b07520d349a
#
_entry.id   32920f30d3d86e48bf550b07520d349a
#
_cell.length_a   1.000
_cell.length_b   1.000
_cell.length_c   1.000
_cell.angle_alpha   90.00
_cell.angle_beta   90.00
_cell.angle_gamma   90.00
#
_symmetry.space_group_name_H-M   'P 1'
#
loop_
_entity.id
_entity.type
_entity.pdbx_description
1 polymer ?
#
loop_
_entity_poly.entity_id
_entity_poly.type
_entity_poly.pdbx_seq_one_letter_code
_entity_poly.pdbx_strand_id
1 'polypeptide(L)'
;ILLDDCRGAYLATRYLIELGHRRIVGVFKSDDTQGQQRHKGYVQALQEAGIAYDPDKVIWFYTEDSKTHPFERIRQMAKDRGNHPFEAVVAYNDQVAIEVIRALNEEGLSVPQDVSVTGYDNSYLAQTCRVPLTTISHPQEELGAAAAELLLRIIREGNSNIEGKCVLMEPELVIRESCRREDTDMTQDE
;
A
#
# COMPACT_ATOMS: atom_id res chain seq x y z
N ILE A 1 3.84 14.80 15.59
CA ILE A 1 2.69 13.96 15.25
C ILE A 1 3.07 13.19 14.00
N LEU A 2 2.91 11.88 14.00
CA LEU A 2 3.26 10.98 12.91
C LEU A 2 2.08 10.06 12.60
N LEU A 3 2.02 9.58 11.38
CA LEU A 3 1.14 8.47 10.98
C LEU A 3 1.89 7.15 11.18
N ASP A 4 1.17 6.09 11.58
CA ASP A 4 1.76 4.74 11.62
C ASP A 4 1.78 4.11 10.22
N ASP A 5 2.78 4.51 9.42
CA ASP A 5 3.00 4.00 8.08
C ASP A 5 3.24 2.48 8.05
N CYS A 6 3.90 1.94 9.07
CA CYS A 6 4.14 0.50 9.20
C CYS A 6 2.81 -0.24 9.39
N ARG A 7 1.97 0.25 10.31
CA ARG A 7 0.65 -0.33 10.58
C ARG A 7 -0.26 -0.26 9.34
N GLY A 8 -0.26 0.87 8.62
CA GLY A 8 -1.06 1.02 7.42
C GLY A 8 -0.72 0.00 6.33
N ALA A 9 0.55 -0.14 6.00
CA ALA A 9 0.98 -1.11 5.01
C ALA A 9 0.78 -2.57 5.48
N TYR A 10 0.92 -2.82 6.79
CA TYR A 10 0.53 -4.10 7.38
C TYR A 10 -0.95 -4.42 7.13
N LEU A 11 -1.86 -3.47 7.39
CA LEU A 11 -3.30 -3.65 7.18
C LEU A 11 -3.63 -3.94 5.72
N ALA A 12 -3.06 -3.19 4.77
CA ALA A 12 -3.26 -3.39 3.34
C ALA A 12 -2.78 -4.78 2.88
N THR A 13 -1.60 -5.19 3.33
CA THR A 13 -1.01 -6.48 2.97
C THR A 13 -1.78 -7.63 3.59
N ARG A 14 -2.12 -7.52 4.87
CA ARG A 14 -2.91 -8.51 5.59
C ARG A 14 -4.27 -8.72 4.94
N TYR A 15 -4.94 -7.65 4.53
CA TYR A 15 -6.21 -7.75 3.82
C TYR A 15 -6.11 -8.59 2.54
N LEU A 16 -5.07 -8.38 1.72
CA LEU A 16 -4.84 -9.20 0.53
C LEU A 16 -4.60 -10.68 0.90
N ILE A 17 -3.87 -10.93 1.97
CA ILE A 17 -3.62 -12.29 2.47
C ILE A 17 -4.93 -12.96 2.95
N GLU A 18 -5.82 -12.23 3.62
CA GLU A 18 -7.14 -12.69 4.06
C GLU A 18 -8.10 -12.97 2.87
N LEU A 19 -7.88 -12.30 1.74
CA LEU A 19 -8.56 -12.60 0.48
C LEU A 19 -8.02 -13.85 -0.23
N GLY A 20 -6.95 -14.47 0.27
CA GLY A 20 -6.36 -15.69 -0.27
C GLY A 20 -5.06 -15.50 -1.05
N HIS A 21 -4.67 -14.26 -1.34
CA HIS A 21 -3.46 -13.98 -2.11
C HIS A 21 -2.18 -14.40 -1.38
N ARG A 22 -1.25 -15.03 -2.10
CA ARG A 22 0.05 -15.49 -1.57
C ARG A 22 1.24 -14.94 -2.36
N ARG A 23 1.05 -14.59 -3.61
CA ARG A 23 2.09 -14.01 -4.48
C ARG A 23 1.86 -12.50 -4.58
N ILE A 24 2.33 -11.76 -3.58
CA ILE A 24 2.07 -10.33 -3.43
C ILE A 24 3.34 -9.54 -3.76
N VAL A 25 3.24 -8.59 -4.67
CA VAL A 25 4.32 -7.63 -5.00
C VAL A 25 4.17 -6.39 -4.14
N GLY A 26 5.27 -5.91 -3.58
CA GLY A 26 5.35 -4.63 -2.90
C GLY A 26 6.03 -3.57 -3.77
N VAL A 27 5.47 -2.37 -3.84
CA VAL A 27 6.06 -1.22 -4.56
C VAL A 27 6.29 -0.10 -3.56
N PHE A 28 7.56 0.22 -3.27
CA PHE A 28 7.90 1.15 -2.20
C PHE A 28 8.92 2.19 -2.65
N LYS A 29 8.86 3.36 -2.02
CA LYS A 29 9.77 4.46 -2.26
C LYS A 29 11.01 4.31 -1.38
N SER A 30 12.21 4.47 -1.98
CA SER A 30 13.48 4.22 -1.29
C SER A 30 14.07 5.46 -0.61
N ASP A 31 13.73 6.64 -1.08
CA ASP A 31 14.32 7.93 -0.67
C ASP A 31 13.48 8.69 0.37
N ASP A 32 12.55 8.02 1.07
CA ASP A 32 11.87 8.56 2.23
C ASP A 32 11.66 7.53 3.36
N THR A 33 11.38 8.03 4.55
CA THR A 33 11.14 7.19 5.73
C THR A 33 9.81 6.45 5.66
N GLN A 34 8.81 7.01 4.98
CA GLN A 34 7.48 6.42 4.82
C GLN A 34 7.57 5.13 4.00
N GLY A 35 8.30 5.14 2.89
CA GLY A 35 8.49 3.94 2.07
C GLY A 35 9.16 2.81 2.83
N GLN A 36 10.16 3.12 3.64
CA GLN A 36 10.83 2.14 4.50
C GLN A 36 9.88 1.58 5.57
N GLN A 37 9.06 2.42 6.20
CA GLN A 37 8.08 1.96 7.20
C GLN A 37 6.95 1.14 6.56
N ARG A 38 6.44 1.54 5.39
CA ARG A 38 5.44 0.77 4.64
C ARG A 38 5.98 -0.58 4.21
N HIS A 39 7.22 -0.64 3.71
CA HIS A 39 7.88 -1.91 3.41
C HIS A 39 7.99 -2.82 4.65
N LYS A 40 8.34 -2.26 5.82
CA LYS A 40 8.40 -3.02 7.07
C LYS A 40 7.05 -3.64 7.43
N GLY A 41 5.96 -2.90 7.30
CA GLY A 41 4.60 -3.40 7.53
C GLY A 41 4.21 -4.52 6.56
N TYR A 42 4.56 -4.38 5.28
CA TYR A 42 4.39 -5.42 4.27
C TYR A 42 5.13 -6.71 4.65
N VAL A 43 6.42 -6.61 5.00
CA VAL A 43 7.22 -7.77 5.41
C VAL A 43 6.64 -8.43 6.66
N GLN A 44 6.23 -7.65 7.64
CA GLN A 44 5.61 -8.18 8.87
C GLN A 44 4.36 -9.00 8.56
N ALA A 45 3.46 -8.49 7.72
CA ALA A 45 2.23 -9.20 7.34
C ALA A 45 2.51 -10.53 6.63
N LEU A 46 3.51 -10.56 5.71
CA LEU A 46 3.94 -11.79 5.05
C LEU A 46 4.48 -12.81 6.05
N GLN A 47 5.35 -12.38 6.96
CA GLN A 47 5.97 -13.25 7.97
C GLN A 47 4.94 -13.87 8.90
N GLU A 48 3.99 -13.09 9.41
CA GLU A 48 2.91 -13.57 10.29
C GLU A 48 2.00 -14.59 9.58
N ALA A 49 1.85 -14.47 8.26
CA ALA A 49 1.08 -15.41 7.43
C ALA A 49 1.89 -16.63 6.95
N GLY A 50 3.17 -16.75 7.34
CA GLY A 50 4.05 -17.82 6.89
C GLY A 50 4.43 -17.75 5.41
N ILE A 51 4.30 -16.57 4.78
CA ILE A 51 4.70 -16.33 3.40
C ILE A 51 6.17 -15.89 3.39
N ALA A 52 7.01 -16.62 2.64
CA ALA A 52 8.43 -16.29 2.52
C ALA A 52 8.62 -14.93 1.85
N TYR A 53 9.44 -14.07 2.47
CA TYR A 53 9.87 -12.81 1.84
C TYR A 53 10.75 -13.09 0.63
N ASP A 54 10.43 -12.45 -0.47
CA ASP A 54 11.15 -12.56 -1.73
C ASP A 54 11.53 -11.15 -2.21
N PRO A 55 12.82 -10.79 -2.20
CA PRO A 55 13.25 -9.45 -2.62
C PRO A 55 12.96 -9.16 -4.10
N ASP A 56 12.84 -10.18 -4.95
CA ASP A 56 12.51 -10.00 -6.37
C ASP A 56 11.05 -9.58 -6.59
N LYS A 57 10.20 -9.74 -5.56
CA LYS A 57 8.83 -9.24 -5.50
C LYS A 57 8.70 -7.84 -4.90
N VAL A 58 9.82 -7.16 -4.67
CA VAL A 58 9.81 -5.78 -4.15
C VAL A 58 10.41 -4.83 -5.18
N ILE A 59 9.59 -3.87 -5.59
CA ILE A 59 9.97 -2.81 -6.52
C ILE A 59 10.29 -1.57 -5.70
N TRP A 60 11.55 -1.15 -5.72
CA TRP A 60 11.99 0.11 -5.13
C TRP A 60 12.09 1.19 -6.20
N PHE A 61 11.56 2.38 -5.92
CA PHE A 61 11.64 3.53 -6.81
C PHE A 61 12.09 4.79 -6.04
N TYR A 62 12.55 5.79 -6.79
CA TYR A 62 12.93 7.10 -6.27
C TYR A 62 11.88 8.17 -6.65
N THR A 63 11.96 9.33 -6.00
CA THR A 63 11.04 10.45 -6.29
C THR A 63 11.02 10.80 -7.78
N GLU A 64 12.21 10.85 -8.42
CA GLU A 64 12.37 11.27 -9.80
C GLU A 64 11.74 10.31 -10.81
N ASP A 65 11.68 9.00 -10.48
CA ASP A 65 11.19 7.97 -11.40
C ASP A 65 9.85 7.36 -10.98
N SER A 66 9.17 7.98 -10.03
CA SER A 66 7.91 7.50 -9.43
C SER A 66 6.78 7.19 -10.43
N LYS A 67 6.77 7.87 -11.59
CA LYS A 67 5.78 7.66 -12.65
C LYS A 67 6.19 6.63 -13.70
N THR A 68 7.47 6.32 -13.80
CA THR A 68 8.02 5.48 -14.86
C THR A 68 8.50 4.14 -14.35
N HIS A 69 9.30 4.11 -13.31
CA HIS A 69 9.92 2.88 -12.83
C HIS A 69 8.91 1.84 -12.31
N PRO A 70 7.93 2.17 -11.44
CA PRO A 70 6.91 1.22 -11.02
C PRO A 70 6.10 0.67 -12.19
N PHE A 71 5.70 1.55 -13.12
CA PHE A 71 4.96 1.18 -14.33
C PHE A 71 5.73 0.17 -15.18
N GLU A 72 6.99 0.47 -15.55
CA GLU A 72 7.81 -0.40 -16.41
C GLU A 72 8.13 -1.74 -15.74
N ARG A 73 8.39 -1.75 -14.43
CA ARG A 73 8.69 -2.98 -13.68
C ARG A 73 7.46 -3.88 -13.60
N ILE A 74 6.29 -3.35 -13.26
CA ILE A 74 5.03 -4.12 -13.24
C ILE A 74 4.71 -4.65 -14.63
N ARG A 75 4.84 -3.81 -15.66
CA ARG A 75 4.64 -4.20 -17.05
C ARG A 75 5.56 -5.35 -17.46
N GLN A 76 6.84 -5.29 -17.10
CA GLN A 76 7.79 -6.36 -17.38
C GLN A 76 7.39 -7.66 -16.68
N MET A 77 6.99 -7.62 -15.41
CA MET A 77 6.56 -8.79 -14.64
C MET A 77 5.25 -9.38 -15.20
N ALA A 78 4.34 -8.53 -15.71
CA ALA A 78 3.05 -8.95 -16.25
C ALA A 78 3.12 -9.62 -17.64
N LYS A 79 4.22 -9.45 -18.38
CA LYS A 79 4.40 -10.05 -19.73
C LYS A 79 4.43 -11.56 -19.74
N ASP A 80 4.83 -12.19 -18.66
CA ASP A 80 4.89 -13.65 -18.55
C ASP A 80 3.50 -14.23 -18.25
N ARG A 81 2.65 -14.29 -19.29
CA ARG A 81 1.23 -14.71 -19.19
C ARG A 81 1.03 -16.18 -18.79
N GLY A 82 2.05 -17.03 -18.90
CA GLY A 82 1.94 -18.47 -18.64
C GLY A 82 2.06 -18.84 -17.17
N ASN A 83 2.65 -17.95 -16.36
CA ASN A 83 2.87 -18.17 -14.94
C ASN A 83 2.87 -16.83 -14.24
N HIS A 84 1.66 -16.24 -14.05
CA HIS A 84 1.55 -14.94 -13.38
C HIS A 84 2.37 -14.93 -12.10
N PRO A 85 3.48 -14.18 -12.04
CA PRO A 85 4.40 -14.23 -10.91
C PRO A 85 3.79 -13.64 -9.64
N PHE A 86 2.62 -12.96 -9.76
CA PHE A 86 1.93 -12.31 -8.66
C PHE A 86 0.40 -12.25 -8.89
N GLU A 87 -0.33 -12.16 -7.79
CA GLU A 87 -1.80 -12.12 -7.72
C GLU A 87 -2.30 -10.78 -7.17
N ALA A 88 -1.41 -10.09 -6.46
CA ALA A 88 -1.75 -8.82 -5.85
C ALA A 88 -0.56 -7.87 -5.75
N VAL A 89 -0.85 -6.58 -5.65
CA VAL A 89 0.14 -5.51 -5.50
C VAL A 89 -0.24 -4.61 -4.32
N VAL A 90 0.71 -4.39 -3.41
CA VAL A 90 0.66 -3.34 -2.39
C VAL A 90 1.45 -2.16 -2.92
N ALA A 91 0.77 -1.08 -3.28
CA ALA A 91 1.41 0.12 -3.80
C ALA A 91 1.73 1.12 -2.69
N TYR A 92 2.85 1.83 -2.85
CA TYR A 92 3.30 2.86 -1.93
C TYR A 92 2.21 3.90 -1.63
N ASN A 93 1.51 4.39 -2.67
CA ASN A 93 0.36 5.28 -2.52
C ASN A 93 -0.62 5.12 -3.68
N ASP A 94 -1.75 5.87 -3.65
CA ASP A 94 -2.80 5.78 -4.66
C ASP A 94 -2.32 6.18 -6.06
N GLN A 95 -1.43 7.14 -6.16
CA GLN A 95 -0.88 7.55 -7.45
C GLN A 95 -0.06 6.43 -8.09
N VAL A 96 0.78 5.76 -7.30
CA VAL A 96 1.55 4.58 -7.74
C VAL A 96 0.61 3.41 -8.06
N ALA A 97 -0.45 3.20 -7.28
CA ALA A 97 -1.46 2.18 -7.55
C ALA A 97 -2.13 2.38 -8.92
N ILE A 98 -2.43 3.63 -9.30
CA ILE A 98 -3.01 3.96 -10.62
C ILE A 98 -2.02 3.65 -11.75
N GLU A 99 -0.73 3.94 -11.57
CA GLU A 99 0.30 3.57 -12.55
C GLU A 99 0.46 2.05 -12.67
N VAL A 100 0.36 1.31 -11.56
CA VAL A 100 0.32 -0.16 -11.55
C VAL A 100 -0.88 -0.67 -12.35
N ILE A 101 -2.09 -0.16 -12.09
CA ILE A 101 -3.30 -0.54 -12.83
C ILE A 101 -3.15 -0.26 -14.32
N ARG A 102 -2.58 0.90 -14.68
CA ARG A 102 -2.32 1.23 -16.07
C ARG A 102 -1.38 0.23 -16.73
N ALA A 103 -0.28 -0.13 -16.06
CA ALA A 103 0.69 -1.10 -16.55
C ALA A 103 0.05 -2.48 -16.78
N LEU A 104 -0.77 -2.93 -15.84
CA LEU A 104 -1.51 -4.19 -15.94
C LEU A 104 -2.48 -4.18 -17.15
N ASN A 105 -3.25 -3.10 -17.30
CA ASN A 105 -4.20 -2.95 -18.40
C ASN A 105 -3.51 -2.94 -19.78
N GLU A 106 -2.33 -2.34 -19.92
CA GLU A 106 -1.55 -2.36 -21.17
C GLU A 106 -1.10 -3.78 -21.55
N GLU A 107 -0.86 -4.65 -20.56
CA GLU A 107 -0.54 -6.06 -20.81
C GLU A 107 -1.80 -6.96 -20.86
N GLY A 108 -2.99 -6.36 -20.82
CA GLY A 108 -4.28 -7.05 -20.94
C GLY A 108 -4.74 -7.75 -19.66
N LEU A 109 -4.22 -7.35 -18.50
CA LEU A 109 -4.65 -7.82 -17.19
C LEU A 109 -5.64 -6.83 -16.57
N SER A 110 -6.71 -7.32 -16.00
CA SER A 110 -7.79 -6.54 -15.39
C SER A 110 -7.64 -6.51 -13.87
N VAL A 111 -7.98 -5.35 -13.28
CA VAL A 111 -8.09 -5.19 -11.82
C VAL A 111 -9.57 -5.06 -11.48
N PRO A 112 -10.10 -5.84 -10.54
CA PRO A 112 -9.42 -6.83 -9.68
C PRO A 112 -9.38 -8.27 -10.25
N GLN A 113 -9.88 -8.53 -11.47
CA GLN A 113 -10.15 -9.89 -11.97
C GLN A 113 -8.90 -10.75 -12.09
N ASP A 114 -7.79 -10.19 -12.56
CA ASP A 114 -6.53 -10.89 -12.70
C ASP A 114 -5.56 -10.55 -11.57
N VAL A 115 -5.55 -9.29 -11.11
CA VAL A 115 -4.63 -8.81 -10.07
C VAL A 115 -5.37 -7.86 -9.13
N SER A 116 -5.30 -8.11 -7.82
CA SER A 116 -5.77 -7.19 -6.78
C SER A 116 -4.75 -6.09 -6.52
N VAL A 117 -5.19 -4.84 -6.30
CA VAL A 117 -4.29 -3.70 -6.04
C VAL A 117 -4.78 -2.90 -4.84
N THR A 118 -3.88 -2.63 -3.88
CA THR A 118 -4.13 -1.70 -2.79
C THR A 118 -3.29 -0.43 -2.94
N GLY A 119 -3.88 0.72 -2.56
CA GLY A 119 -3.22 2.01 -2.49
C GLY A 119 -2.95 2.46 -1.05
N TYR A 120 -2.61 3.74 -0.91
CA TYR A 120 -2.39 4.44 0.35
C TYR A 120 -2.70 5.92 0.15
N ASP A 121 -3.20 6.62 1.16
CA ASP A 121 -3.54 8.05 1.28
C ASP A 121 -5.04 8.34 1.18
N ASN A 122 -5.89 7.44 0.66
CA ASN A 122 -7.32 7.65 0.42
C ASN A 122 -7.60 8.96 -0.33
N SER A 123 -6.80 9.23 -1.35
CA SER A 123 -6.87 10.45 -2.14
C SER A 123 -8.17 10.53 -2.95
N TYR A 124 -8.49 11.72 -3.45
CA TYR A 124 -9.61 11.90 -4.37
C TYR A 124 -9.50 10.98 -5.61
N LEU A 125 -8.29 10.74 -6.10
CA LEU A 125 -8.04 9.84 -7.22
C LEU A 125 -8.44 8.40 -6.91
N ALA A 126 -8.23 7.93 -5.68
CA ALA A 126 -8.62 6.57 -5.27
C ALA A 126 -10.13 6.34 -5.35
N GLN A 127 -10.93 7.39 -5.21
CA GLN A 127 -12.39 7.33 -5.27
C GLN A 127 -12.93 7.43 -6.70
N THR A 128 -12.26 8.19 -7.56
CA THR A 128 -12.78 8.60 -8.88
C THR A 128 -12.12 7.88 -10.05
N CYS A 129 -11.06 7.09 -9.81
CA CYS A 129 -10.45 6.29 -10.87
C CYS A 129 -11.41 5.20 -11.36
N ARG A 130 -11.12 4.64 -12.56
CA ARG A 130 -11.98 3.66 -13.24
C ARG A 130 -12.34 2.45 -12.35
N VAL A 131 -11.42 2.02 -11.51
CA VAL A 131 -11.62 0.98 -10.50
C VAL A 131 -11.33 1.62 -9.15
N PRO A 132 -12.35 1.95 -8.34
CA PRO A 132 -12.16 2.56 -7.04
C PRO A 132 -11.21 1.76 -6.16
N LEU A 133 -10.17 2.43 -5.63
CA LEU A 133 -9.07 1.77 -4.93
C LEU A 133 -9.41 1.43 -3.48
N THR A 134 -9.19 0.19 -3.10
CA THR A 134 -8.96 -0.21 -1.71
C THR A 134 -7.64 0.44 -1.26
N THR A 135 -7.68 1.22 -0.20
CA THR A 135 -6.57 2.09 0.19
C THR A 135 -6.51 2.29 1.69
N ILE A 136 -5.39 2.80 2.17
CA ILE A 136 -5.24 3.21 3.57
C ILE A 136 -5.60 4.69 3.69
N SER A 137 -6.51 4.98 4.62
CA SER A 137 -6.85 6.34 5.03
C SER A 137 -6.08 6.71 6.30
N HIS A 138 -5.75 7.98 6.42
CA HIS A 138 -5.26 8.56 7.65
C HIS A 138 -6.15 9.73 8.08
N PRO A 139 -6.30 9.95 9.39
CA PRO A 139 -7.20 10.95 9.93
C PRO A 139 -6.61 12.36 9.71
N GLN A 140 -6.78 12.92 8.51
CA GLN A 140 -6.16 14.19 8.10
C GLN A 140 -6.64 15.38 8.94
N GLU A 141 -7.93 15.41 9.29
CA GLU A 141 -8.51 16.50 10.11
C GLU A 141 -7.98 16.45 11.53
N GLU A 142 -7.95 15.26 12.14
CA GLU A 142 -7.43 15.04 13.49
C GLU A 142 -5.93 15.31 13.56
N LEU A 143 -5.19 14.91 12.53
CA LEU A 143 -3.75 15.17 12.42
C LEU A 143 -3.47 16.67 12.32
N GLY A 144 -4.25 17.38 11.51
CA GLY A 144 -4.18 18.84 11.39
C GLY A 144 -4.54 19.55 12.69
N ALA A 145 -5.64 19.13 13.35
CA ALA A 145 -6.08 19.69 14.63
C ALA A 145 -5.04 19.47 15.74
N ALA A 146 -4.53 18.25 15.87
CA ALA A 146 -3.52 17.91 16.87
C ALA A 146 -2.19 18.66 16.63
N ALA A 147 -1.80 18.86 15.36
CA ALA A 147 -0.62 19.66 15.01
C ALA A 147 -0.79 21.14 15.40
N ALA A 148 -1.97 21.71 15.11
CA ALA A 148 -2.28 23.10 15.46
C ALA A 148 -2.32 23.28 16.98
N GLU A 149 -2.95 22.36 17.72
CA GLU A 149 -3.00 22.40 19.18
C GLU A 149 -1.61 22.33 19.80
N LEU A 150 -0.77 21.42 19.32
CA LEU A 150 0.61 21.29 19.77
C LEU A 150 1.40 22.58 19.52
N LEU A 151 1.28 23.17 18.33
CA LEU A 151 1.93 24.42 17.98
C LEU A 151 1.49 25.58 18.91
N LEU A 152 0.18 25.72 19.14
CA LEU A 152 -0.36 26.74 20.05
C LEU A 152 0.14 26.55 21.48
N ARG A 153 0.29 25.32 21.95
CA ARG A 153 0.89 25.00 23.25
C ARG A 153 2.35 25.44 23.32
N ILE A 154 3.15 25.13 22.28
CA ILE A 154 4.54 25.56 22.18
C ILE A 154 4.68 27.08 22.26
N ILE A 155 3.81 27.82 21.57
CA ILE A 155 3.81 29.28 21.55
C ILE A 155 3.47 29.85 22.92
N ARG A 156 2.52 29.24 23.66
CA ARG A 156 2.05 29.75 24.95
C ARG A 156 2.96 29.41 26.13
N GLU A 157 3.47 28.20 26.16
CA GLU A 157 4.15 27.62 27.32
C GLU A 157 5.69 27.51 27.13
N GLY A 158 6.18 27.81 25.94
CA GLY A 158 7.59 27.59 25.58
C GLY A 158 7.92 26.12 25.36
N ASN A 159 9.15 25.86 24.91
CA ASN A 159 9.58 24.53 24.44
C ASN A 159 9.87 23.51 25.56
N SER A 160 9.89 23.97 26.83
CA SER A 160 10.41 23.20 27.97
C SER A 160 9.56 21.98 28.38
N ASN A 161 8.33 21.86 27.88
CA ASN A 161 7.40 20.79 28.28
C ASN A 161 7.07 19.78 27.17
N ILE A 162 7.78 19.80 26.02
CA ILE A 162 7.40 19.06 24.82
C ILE A 162 8.40 17.94 24.48
N GLU A 163 9.45 17.78 25.26
CA GLU A 163 10.43 16.73 25.03
C GLU A 163 9.77 15.34 25.01
N GLY A 164 9.89 14.69 23.87
CA GLY A 164 9.61 13.25 23.71
C GLY A 164 8.18 12.81 23.42
N LYS A 165 7.22 13.73 23.22
CA LYS A 165 5.84 13.32 22.89
C LYS A 165 5.66 13.14 21.37
N CYS A 166 5.84 11.92 20.89
CA CYS A 166 5.37 11.50 19.57
C CYS A 166 3.90 11.05 19.72
N VAL A 167 2.98 11.70 19.00
CA VAL A 167 1.61 11.24 18.84
C VAL A 167 1.56 10.46 17.53
N LEU A 168 1.30 9.17 17.64
CA LEU A 168 1.15 8.27 16.49
C LEU A 168 -0.33 8.14 16.17
N MET A 169 -0.73 8.49 14.95
CA MET A 169 -2.11 8.35 14.46
C MET A 169 -2.27 7.00 13.77
N GLU A 170 -3.34 6.28 14.14
CA GLU A 170 -3.64 4.98 13.53
C GLU A 170 -4.30 5.15 12.16
N PRO A 171 -3.81 4.45 11.13
CA PRO A 171 -4.44 4.42 9.81
C PRO A 171 -5.60 3.43 9.78
N GLU A 172 -6.53 3.64 8.84
CA GLU A 172 -7.68 2.76 8.59
C GLU A 172 -7.66 2.21 7.17
N LEU A 173 -8.09 0.95 7.01
CA LEU A 173 -8.30 0.35 5.70
C LEU A 173 -9.68 0.73 5.15
N VAL A 174 -9.71 1.35 3.97
CA VAL A 174 -10.92 1.67 3.22
C VAL A 174 -11.07 0.69 2.06
N ILE A 175 -12.01 -0.23 2.18
CA ILE A 175 -12.25 -1.28 1.17
C ILE A 175 -13.11 -0.71 0.04
N ARG A 176 -12.68 -0.96 -1.22
CA ARG A 176 -13.39 -0.63 -2.46
C ARG A 176 -13.29 -1.79 -3.47
N GLU A 177 -13.28 -1.48 -4.77
CA GLU A 177 -13.47 -2.46 -5.85
C GLU A 177 -12.14 -3.04 -6.40
N SER A 178 -10.98 -2.54 -6.00
CA SER A 178 -9.68 -2.93 -6.60
C SER A 178 -9.10 -4.25 -6.08
N CYS A 179 -9.83 -4.95 -5.21
CA CYS A 179 -9.41 -6.24 -4.65
C CYS A 179 -10.54 -7.26 -4.73
N ARG A 180 -10.22 -8.51 -5.07
CA ARG A 180 -11.15 -9.64 -5.05
C ARG A 180 -10.60 -10.78 -4.20
N ARG A 181 -11.50 -11.67 -3.77
CA ARG A 181 -11.08 -12.93 -3.16
C ARG A 181 -10.50 -13.84 -4.24
N GLU A 182 -9.40 -14.49 -3.92
CA GLU A 182 -8.89 -15.58 -4.75
C GLU A 182 -9.83 -16.78 -4.61
N ASP A 183 -10.32 -17.30 -5.74
CA ASP A 183 -11.10 -18.53 -5.73
C ASP A 183 -10.13 -19.66 -5.36
N THR A 184 -10.22 -20.15 -4.14
CA THR A 184 -9.57 -21.40 -3.76
C THR A 184 -10.25 -22.49 -4.57
N ASP A 185 -9.58 -23.03 -5.59
CA ASP A 185 -10.00 -24.23 -6.29
C ASP A 185 -10.42 -25.31 -5.27
N MET A 186 -11.72 -25.50 -5.16
CA MET A 186 -12.29 -26.66 -4.47
C MET A 186 -12.10 -27.89 -5.37
N THR A 187 -10.85 -28.19 -5.71
CA THR A 187 -10.48 -29.46 -6.34
C THR A 187 -9.66 -30.28 -5.35
N GLN A 188 -10.37 -30.92 -4.42
CA GLN A 188 -9.98 -32.23 -3.88
C GLN A 188 -11.22 -32.76 -3.13
N ASP A 189 -11.90 -33.70 -3.77
CA ASP A 189 -12.24 -35.00 -3.19
C ASP A 189 -13.32 -35.65 -4.07
N GLU A 190 -12.90 -36.49 -4.98
CA GLU A 190 -13.57 -37.73 -5.36
C GLU A 190 -12.57 -38.89 -5.29
#